data_ac1507bbf18c30921b6f4e26e3225472
#
_entry.id   ac1507bbf18c30921b6f4e26e3225472
#
_cell.length_a   1.000
_cell.length_b   1.000
_cell.length_c   1.000
_cell.angle_alpha   90.00
_cell.angle_beta   90.00
_cell.angle_gamma   90.00
#
_symmetry.space_group_name_H-M   'P 1'
#
loop_
_entity.id
_entity.type
_entity.pdbx_description
1 polymer ?
#
loop_
_entity_poly.entity_id
_entity_poly.type
_entity_poly.pdbx_seq_one_letter_code
_entity_poly.pdbx_strand_id
1 'polypeptide(L)'
;MKKNTLAALILTTLSAGQLVSLQVHAAGQLNVWEDIKKSDGIKTAVSDFEKQYNVKVNVQEMPYAQQLEKLRLDGPAGIGPDVLVIPNDQLGGAVVQGLLSPLTLDQAKQDVFTPASINAFHMDNVLYGVPKAVETLVLIYNKDLIAQPLDSLQAWFDYSKKQREEGKYGLLAKFDQIYYSWGAIGPMGGYIFGKNDKGGFNPQDVGLNKPGAVEAVTFLKKFYAEKVFPAGILGDNGLNAIDSLFTEKKAAAVINGPWAFQPYEAAGINYGVVPLPTLPDGKPMSSFLGVKGYVVSTWSKDKALAQQFIEFINQPQYVKARYIATGEIPPLKAMIDDPVIKNDEKASAVAVQSARATAMPGIPEMGEVWGPANAALELSLTGKQDPQAALDGAEKQIKMQIEAMQASNQ
;
A
#
# COMPACT_ATOMS: atom_id res chain seq x y z
N MET A 1 -10.59 105.62 -21.92
CA MET A 1 -10.70 104.76 -20.75
C MET A 1 -10.69 103.35 -21.23
N LYS A 2 -9.54 102.72 -21.23
CA LYS A 2 -9.36 101.37 -21.75
C LYS A 2 -8.82 100.50 -20.59
N LYS A 3 -9.53 99.43 -20.28
CA LYS A 3 -9.11 98.45 -19.30
C LYS A 3 -8.45 97.24 -20.01
N ASN A 4 -7.21 97.01 -19.74
CA ASN A 4 -6.48 95.87 -20.18
C ASN A 4 -6.72 94.70 -19.19
N THR A 5 -7.14 93.58 -19.71
CA THR A 5 -7.27 92.32 -18.95
C THR A 5 -6.16 91.36 -19.41
N LEU A 6 -5.25 91.02 -18.49
CA LEU A 6 -4.18 90.09 -18.69
C LEU A 6 -4.74 88.67 -18.44
N ALA A 7 -4.65 87.81 -19.43
CA ALA A 7 -5.00 86.35 -19.31
C ALA A 7 -3.77 85.60 -18.90
N ALA A 8 -3.80 84.97 -17.72
CA ALA A 8 -2.77 84.06 -17.26
C ALA A 8 -3.10 82.64 -17.76
N LEU A 9 -2.20 82.06 -18.50
CA LEU A 9 -2.25 80.63 -18.97
C LEU A 9 -1.72 79.77 -17.84
N ILE A 10 -2.57 78.97 -17.24
CA ILE A 10 -2.15 77.92 -16.28
C ILE A 10 -2.02 76.65 -17.06
N LEU A 11 -0.75 76.16 -17.25
CA LEU A 11 -0.44 74.81 -17.75
C LEU A 11 -0.66 73.80 -16.62
N THR A 12 -1.71 73.03 -16.67
CA THR A 12 -1.91 71.85 -15.86
C THR A 12 -1.27 70.62 -16.51
N THR A 13 -0.12 70.21 -15.98
CA THR A 13 0.49 68.92 -16.31
C THR A 13 -0.32 67.81 -15.67
N LEU A 14 -1.10 67.04 -16.45
CA LEU A 14 -1.68 65.79 -16.02
C LEU A 14 -0.55 64.73 -15.96
N SER A 15 -0.08 64.44 -14.78
CA SER A 15 0.68 63.22 -14.51
C SER A 15 -0.28 62.01 -14.52
N ALA A 16 -0.27 61.24 -15.63
CA ALA A 16 -0.94 59.97 -15.67
C ALA A 16 -0.25 58.99 -14.70
N GLY A 17 -0.76 58.92 -13.45
CA GLY A 17 -0.39 57.85 -12.55
C GLY A 17 -0.92 56.52 -13.11
N GLN A 18 -0.04 55.67 -13.59
CA GLN A 18 -0.38 54.26 -13.87
C GLN A 18 -0.72 53.62 -12.52
N LEU A 19 -2.00 53.46 -12.24
CA LEU A 19 -2.49 52.54 -11.25
C LEU A 19 -2.15 51.13 -11.74
N VAL A 20 -1.00 50.62 -11.30
CA VAL A 20 -0.73 49.17 -11.35
C VAL A 20 -1.73 48.54 -10.40
N SER A 21 -2.85 48.10 -10.93
CA SER A 21 -3.75 47.21 -10.21
C SER A 21 -2.99 45.95 -9.91
N LEU A 22 -2.46 45.84 -8.70
CA LEU A 22 -2.08 44.54 -8.13
C LEU A 22 -3.36 43.70 -8.15
N GLN A 23 -3.49 42.86 -9.18
CA GLN A 23 -4.43 41.75 -9.14
C GLN A 23 -3.99 40.88 -7.98
N VAL A 24 -4.65 41.08 -6.84
CA VAL A 24 -4.65 40.11 -5.75
C VAL A 24 -5.36 38.88 -6.37
N HIS A 25 -4.57 37.96 -6.92
CA HIS A 25 -5.08 36.66 -7.23
C HIS A 25 -5.61 36.10 -5.91
N ALA A 26 -6.89 35.76 -5.89
CA ALA A 26 -7.43 35.02 -4.75
C ALA A 26 -6.48 33.83 -4.51
N ALA A 27 -5.94 33.75 -3.30
CA ALA A 27 -5.05 32.65 -2.96
C ALA A 27 -5.77 31.35 -3.31
N GLY A 28 -5.14 30.48 -4.13
CA GLY A 28 -5.68 29.17 -4.47
C GLY A 28 -5.97 28.40 -3.17
N GLN A 29 -6.94 27.53 -3.19
CA GLN A 29 -7.27 26.70 -2.04
C GLN A 29 -7.29 25.24 -2.47
N LEU A 30 -6.66 24.37 -1.68
CA LEU A 30 -6.75 22.92 -1.80
C LEU A 30 -7.40 22.32 -0.56
N ASN A 31 -8.27 21.35 -0.77
CA ASN A 31 -8.82 20.49 0.27
C ASN A 31 -8.17 19.12 0.16
N VAL A 32 -7.57 18.66 1.24
CA VAL A 32 -6.82 17.40 1.30
C VAL A 32 -7.43 16.52 2.38
N TRP A 33 -7.78 15.30 2.01
CA TRP A 33 -8.14 14.26 2.97
C TRP A 33 -6.93 13.38 3.25
N GLU A 34 -6.55 13.34 4.53
CA GLU A 34 -5.46 12.52 5.03
C GLU A 34 -6.03 11.37 5.88
N ASP A 35 -5.26 10.31 6.06
CA ASP A 35 -5.64 9.21 6.93
C ASP A 35 -5.60 9.62 8.41
N ILE A 36 -6.37 8.94 9.25
CA ILE A 36 -6.48 9.20 10.69
C ILE A 36 -5.09 9.14 11.36
N LYS A 37 -4.78 10.15 12.15
CA LYS A 37 -3.51 10.35 12.87
C LYS A 37 -2.27 10.43 11.96
N LYS A 38 -2.46 10.86 10.71
CA LYS A 38 -1.37 10.98 9.72
C LYS A 38 -1.12 12.40 9.23
N SER A 39 -2.00 13.37 9.55
CA SER A 39 -1.85 14.77 9.14
C SER A 39 -0.58 15.43 9.67
N ASP A 40 -0.10 15.03 10.85
CA ASP A 40 1.18 15.52 11.38
C ASP A 40 2.37 15.20 10.45
N GLY A 41 2.27 14.12 9.67
CA GLY A 41 3.29 13.71 8.71
C GLY A 41 3.46 14.65 7.51
N ILE A 42 2.46 15.48 7.21
CA ILE A 42 2.50 16.44 6.10
C ILE A 42 2.49 17.91 6.58
N LYS A 43 2.38 18.15 7.87
CA LYS A 43 2.22 19.50 8.44
C LYS A 43 3.30 20.50 8.00
N THR A 44 4.58 20.10 8.04
CA THR A 44 5.69 20.94 7.61
C THR A 44 5.60 21.22 6.12
N ALA A 45 5.38 20.18 5.31
CA ALA A 45 5.26 20.29 3.86
C ALA A 45 4.08 21.21 3.47
N VAL A 46 2.94 21.08 4.13
CA VAL A 46 1.78 21.96 3.93
C VAL A 46 2.14 23.42 4.20
N SER A 47 2.76 23.71 5.35
CA SER A 47 3.17 25.08 5.70
C SER A 47 4.15 25.69 4.69
N ASP A 48 5.11 24.89 4.20
CA ASP A 48 6.08 25.37 3.22
C ASP A 48 5.46 25.55 1.84
N PHE A 49 4.55 24.66 1.45
CA PHE A 49 3.79 24.78 0.21
C PHE A 49 2.90 26.04 0.20
N GLU A 50 2.17 26.28 1.27
CA GLU A 50 1.34 27.48 1.44
C GLU A 50 2.16 28.78 1.26
N LYS A 51 3.34 28.84 1.88
CA LYS A 51 4.25 29.99 1.76
C LYS A 51 4.81 30.14 0.35
N GLN A 52 5.25 29.04 -0.26
CA GLN A 52 5.92 29.08 -1.56
C GLN A 52 4.97 29.44 -2.71
N TYR A 53 3.74 28.93 -2.66
CA TYR A 53 2.77 29.06 -3.75
C TYR A 53 1.63 30.07 -3.45
N ASN A 54 1.64 30.69 -2.28
CA ASN A 54 0.59 31.61 -1.83
C ASN A 54 -0.81 31.01 -1.98
N VAL A 55 -0.98 29.79 -1.45
CA VAL A 55 -2.23 29.02 -1.46
C VAL A 55 -2.60 28.62 -0.05
N LYS A 56 -3.86 28.28 0.16
CA LYS A 56 -4.36 27.73 1.43
C LYS A 56 -4.60 26.22 1.26
N VAL A 57 -4.09 25.40 2.18
CA VAL A 57 -4.31 23.94 2.19
C VAL A 57 -5.09 23.54 3.44
N ASN A 58 -6.31 23.05 3.25
CA ASN A 58 -7.14 22.55 4.33
C ASN A 58 -6.99 21.02 4.41
N VAL A 59 -6.39 20.54 5.49
CA VAL A 59 -6.21 19.10 5.74
C VAL A 59 -7.29 18.61 6.69
N GLN A 60 -8.03 17.59 6.28
CA GLN A 60 -9.03 16.90 7.09
C GLN A 60 -8.64 15.43 7.22
N GLU A 61 -8.63 14.91 8.44
CA GLU A 61 -8.42 13.50 8.70
C GLU A 61 -9.70 12.68 8.58
N MET A 62 -9.59 11.54 7.90
CA MET A 62 -10.67 10.57 7.83
C MET A 62 -10.08 9.18 7.49
N PRO A 63 -10.69 8.06 7.95
CA PRO A 63 -10.19 6.73 7.63
C PRO A 63 -10.04 6.55 6.11
N TYR A 64 -8.85 6.18 5.64
CA TYR A 64 -8.59 6.02 4.20
C TYR A 64 -9.58 5.07 3.51
N ALA A 65 -10.02 4.03 4.22
CA ALA A 65 -10.98 3.07 3.68
C ALA A 65 -12.36 3.68 3.34
N GLN A 66 -12.70 4.82 3.94
CA GLN A 66 -13.97 5.52 3.73
C GLN A 66 -13.87 6.66 2.70
N GLN A 67 -12.66 7.06 2.32
CA GLN A 67 -12.45 8.28 1.53
C GLN A 67 -13.08 8.17 0.12
N LEU A 68 -12.96 7.03 -0.56
CA LEU A 68 -13.57 6.86 -1.89
C LEU A 68 -15.11 6.85 -1.84
N GLU A 69 -15.69 6.21 -0.84
CA GLU A 69 -17.16 6.20 -0.70
C GLU A 69 -17.68 7.62 -0.45
N LYS A 70 -17.00 8.34 0.44
CA LYS A 70 -17.35 9.73 0.70
C LYS A 70 -17.13 10.63 -0.52
N LEU A 71 -16.07 10.40 -1.30
CA LEU A 71 -15.83 11.12 -2.57
C LEU A 71 -16.98 10.94 -3.57
N ARG A 72 -17.57 9.75 -3.65
CA ARG A 72 -18.75 9.53 -4.53
C ARG A 72 -19.92 10.44 -4.21
N LEU A 73 -20.09 10.77 -2.93
CA LEU A 73 -21.18 11.63 -2.45
C LEU A 73 -20.80 13.12 -2.52
N ASP A 74 -19.63 13.46 -2.01
CA ASP A 74 -19.19 14.86 -1.82
C ASP A 74 -18.64 15.47 -3.10
N GLY A 75 -18.02 14.67 -3.97
CA GLY A 75 -17.41 15.12 -5.23
C GLY A 75 -18.41 15.83 -6.14
N PRO A 76 -19.52 15.18 -6.56
CA PRO A 76 -20.55 15.82 -7.39
C PRO A 76 -21.20 17.04 -6.73
N ALA A 77 -21.26 17.06 -5.40
CA ALA A 77 -21.80 18.19 -4.64
C ALA A 77 -20.82 19.39 -4.55
N GLY A 78 -19.57 19.22 -5.02
CA GLY A 78 -18.55 20.27 -4.99
C GLY A 78 -17.98 20.57 -3.61
N ILE A 79 -18.17 19.66 -2.64
CA ILE A 79 -17.66 19.74 -1.26
C ILE A 79 -16.60 18.68 -0.96
N GLY A 80 -16.22 17.88 -1.96
CA GLY A 80 -15.17 16.87 -1.85
C GLY A 80 -13.77 17.46 -1.84
N PRO A 81 -12.74 16.59 -1.68
CA PRO A 81 -11.34 16.99 -1.67
C PRO A 81 -10.82 17.22 -3.09
N ASP A 82 -9.69 17.94 -3.17
CA ASP A 82 -8.83 17.97 -4.36
C ASP A 82 -7.87 16.76 -4.37
N VAL A 83 -7.32 16.44 -3.20
CA VAL A 83 -6.38 15.34 -2.97
C VAL A 83 -6.91 14.44 -1.86
N LEU A 84 -6.79 13.13 -2.05
CA LEU A 84 -7.16 12.14 -1.05
C LEU A 84 -6.18 10.95 -1.03
N VAL A 85 -6.26 10.14 0.02
CA VAL A 85 -5.44 8.93 0.20
C VAL A 85 -6.28 7.71 -0.08
N ILE A 86 -5.80 6.83 -0.96
CA ILE A 86 -6.41 5.53 -1.21
C ILE A 86 -5.39 4.40 -1.15
N PRO A 87 -5.78 3.18 -0.80
CA PRO A 87 -4.96 1.99 -1.01
C PRO A 87 -5.03 1.56 -2.49
N ASN A 88 -3.95 0.97 -2.96
CA ASN A 88 -3.80 0.60 -4.38
C ASN A 88 -4.81 -0.43 -4.90
N ASP A 89 -5.31 -1.30 -4.04
CA ASP A 89 -6.34 -2.30 -4.40
C ASP A 89 -7.69 -1.66 -4.75
N GLN A 90 -7.94 -0.42 -4.34
CA GLN A 90 -9.14 0.34 -4.71
C GLN A 90 -8.98 1.15 -6.02
N LEU A 91 -7.77 1.22 -6.57
CA LEU A 91 -7.48 2.06 -7.73
C LEU A 91 -8.36 1.74 -8.94
N GLY A 92 -8.42 0.46 -9.32
CA GLY A 92 -9.17 0.03 -10.50
C GLY A 92 -10.65 0.40 -10.44
N GLY A 93 -11.30 0.11 -9.31
CA GLY A 93 -12.70 0.49 -9.10
C GLY A 93 -12.92 2.00 -9.13
N ALA A 94 -12.01 2.79 -8.57
CA ALA A 94 -12.09 4.23 -8.56
C ALA A 94 -11.92 4.85 -9.97
N VAL A 95 -11.00 4.31 -10.77
CA VAL A 95 -10.76 4.76 -12.15
C VAL A 95 -11.94 4.42 -13.06
N VAL A 96 -12.46 3.19 -13.00
CA VAL A 96 -13.63 2.76 -13.81
C VAL A 96 -14.85 3.62 -13.49
N GLN A 97 -15.03 4.01 -12.23
CA GLN A 97 -16.12 4.90 -11.80
C GLN A 97 -15.88 6.39 -12.13
N GLY A 98 -14.74 6.74 -12.73
CA GLY A 98 -14.42 8.12 -13.08
C GLY A 98 -14.18 9.05 -11.88
N LEU A 99 -13.78 8.52 -10.73
CA LEU A 99 -13.58 9.29 -9.50
C LEU A 99 -12.25 10.04 -9.47
N LEU A 100 -11.26 9.57 -10.23
CA LEU A 100 -9.89 10.04 -10.18
C LEU A 100 -9.44 10.67 -11.50
N SER A 101 -8.62 11.70 -11.39
CA SER A 101 -7.94 12.31 -12.53
C SER A 101 -6.60 11.66 -12.79
N PRO A 102 -6.22 11.42 -14.06
CA PRO A 102 -4.88 10.98 -14.40
C PRO A 102 -3.83 12.04 -14.01
N LEU A 103 -2.62 11.57 -13.70
CA LEU A 103 -1.47 12.40 -13.39
C LEU A 103 -0.45 12.32 -14.53
N THR A 104 0.24 13.43 -14.76
CA THR A 104 1.38 13.50 -15.70
C THR A 104 2.64 13.69 -14.87
N LEU A 105 3.41 12.62 -14.69
CA LEU A 105 4.67 12.64 -13.94
C LEU A 105 5.79 12.15 -14.83
N ASP A 106 6.85 12.95 -14.97
CA ASP A 106 8.02 12.58 -15.76
C ASP A 106 8.62 11.27 -15.27
N GLN A 107 9.19 10.47 -16.18
CA GLN A 107 9.80 9.19 -15.84
C GLN A 107 10.86 9.33 -14.73
N ALA A 108 11.69 10.37 -14.78
CA ALA A 108 12.70 10.63 -13.73
C ALA A 108 12.08 10.82 -12.34
N LYS A 109 10.91 11.44 -12.26
CA LYS A 109 10.16 11.59 -10.99
C LYS A 109 9.49 10.29 -10.54
N GLN A 110 9.10 9.43 -11.46
CA GLN A 110 8.58 8.11 -11.15
C GLN A 110 9.70 7.18 -10.67
N ASP A 111 10.88 7.27 -11.26
CA ASP A 111 12.03 6.39 -10.97
C ASP A 111 12.62 6.55 -9.56
N VAL A 112 12.26 7.61 -8.82
CA VAL A 112 12.66 7.75 -7.42
C VAL A 112 11.94 6.77 -6.48
N PHE A 113 10.77 6.27 -6.91
CA PHE A 113 10.01 5.28 -6.15
C PHE A 113 10.48 3.85 -6.42
N THR A 114 10.20 2.95 -5.49
CA THR A 114 10.37 1.52 -5.76
C THR A 114 9.42 1.10 -6.89
N PRO A 115 9.84 0.22 -7.83
CA PRO A 115 9.02 -0.13 -8.99
C PRO A 115 7.64 -0.66 -8.61
N ALA A 116 7.57 -1.54 -7.60
CA ALA A 116 6.29 -2.09 -7.15
C ALA A 116 5.34 -1.01 -6.62
N SER A 117 5.85 0.01 -5.92
CA SER A 117 5.01 1.06 -5.34
C SER A 117 4.45 2.02 -6.39
N ILE A 118 5.26 2.48 -7.34
CA ILE A 118 4.76 3.39 -8.38
C ILE A 118 3.85 2.67 -9.38
N ASN A 119 4.18 1.43 -9.74
CA ASN A 119 3.36 0.63 -10.64
C ASN A 119 1.99 0.29 -10.05
N ALA A 120 1.86 0.27 -8.73
CA ALA A 120 0.59 0.05 -8.03
C ALA A 120 -0.46 1.14 -8.32
N PHE A 121 -0.04 2.31 -8.82
CA PHE A 121 -0.93 3.42 -9.19
C PHE A 121 -1.05 3.64 -10.70
N HIS A 122 -0.58 2.67 -11.50
CA HIS A 122 -0.86 2.65 -12.93
C HIS A 122 -2.06 1.75 -13.24
N MET A 123 -2.90 2.23 -14.15
CA MET A 123 -3.94 1.43 -14.81
C MET A 123 -3.85 1.68 -16.31
N ASP A 124 -3.69 0.61 -17.11
CA ASP A 124 -3.50 0.69 -18.58
C ASP A 124 -2.41 1.69 -19.01
N ASN A 125 -1.26 1.68 -18.34
CA ASN A 125 -0.13 2.59 -18.51
C ASN A 125 -0.39 4.07 -18.19
N VAL A 126 -1.53 4.38 -17.58
CA VAL A 126 -1.85 5.72 -17.09
C VAL A 126 -1.63 5.79 -15.59
N LEU A 127 -0.89 6.80 -15.14
CA LEU A 127 -0.65 7.04 -13.71
C LEU A 127 -1.83 7.80 -13.10
N TYR A 128 -2.34 7.34 -11.96
CA TYR A 128 -3.45 7.99 -11.23
C TYR A 128 -3.10 8.42 -9.81
N GLY A 129 -1.95 8.01 -9.29
CA GLY A 129 -1.55 8.37 -7.94
C GLY A 129 -0.04 8.33 -7.73
N VAL A 130 0.40 8.97 -6.66
CA VAL A 130 1.79 8.96 -6.21
C VAL A 130 1.88 8.21 -4.90
N PRO A 131 2.75 7.19 -4.78
CA PRO A 131 2.89 6.42 -3.55
C PRO A 131 3.22 7.30 -2.34
N LYS A 132 2.51 7.08 -1.24
CA LYS A 132 2.69 7.76 0.03
C LYS A 132 3.48 6.90 1.03
N ALA A 133 3.04 5.67 1.18
CA ALA A 133 3.57 4.72 2.15
C ALA A 133 3.38 3.29 1.65
N VAL A 134 4.22 2.39 2.13
CA VAL A 134 4.15 0.96 1.84
C VAL A 134 4.01 0.15 3.12
N GLU A 135 3.32 -0.97 3.00
CA GLU A 135 3.21 -1.97 4.07
C GLU A 135 3.25 -3.37 3.46
N THR A 136 3.82 -4.31 4.19
CA THR A 136 3.92 -5.70 3.75
C THR A 136 4.15 -6.62 4.95
N LEU A 137 4.03 -7.93 4.72
CA LEU A 137 4.34 -8.92 5.73
C LEU A 137 5.84 -8.97 6.01
N VAL A 138 6.16 -9.27 7.27
CA VAL A 138 7.52 -9.50 7.77
C VAL A 138 7.51 -10.68 8.73
N LEU A 139 8.69 -11.17 9.09
CA LEU A 139 8.83 -12.15 10.16
C LEU A 139 9.10 -11.42 11.47
N ILE A 140 8.28 -11.69 12.47
CA ILE A 140 8.39 -11.14 13.83
C ILE A 140 8.72 -12.29 14.77
N TYR A 141 9.80 -12.18 15.55
CA TYR A 141 10.24 -13.25 16.44
C TYR A 141 10.43 -12.75 17.86
N ASN A 142 10.16 -13.60 18.84
CA ASN A 142 10.34 -13.30 20.26
C ASN A 142 11.80 -13.56 20.66
N LYS A 143 12.55 -12.50 21.00
CA LYS A 143 13.97 -12.55 21.38
C LYS A 143 14.21 -13.33 22.70
N ASP A 144 13.17 -13.47 23.53
CA ASP A 144 13.26 -14.27 24.76
C ASP A 144 13.15 -15.78 24.49
N LEU A 145 12.62 -16.19 23.33
CA LEU A 145 12.43 -17.59 22.95
C LEU A 145 13.43 -18.09 21.92
N ILE A 146 13.88 -17.22 21.03
CA ILE A 146 14.90 -17.51 20.03
C ILE A 146 15.83 -16.31 19.86
N ALA A 147 17.12 -16.50 20.11
CA ALA A 147 18.11 -15.41 20.13
C ALA A 147 18.32 -14.75 18.75
N GLN A 148 18.23 -15.55 17.69
CA GLN A 148 18.40 -15.11 16.30
C GLN A 148 17.32 -15.74 15.43
N PRO A 149 16.75 -14.99 14.45
CA PRO A 149 15.81 -15.55 13.51
C PRO A 149 16.51 -16.56 12.58
N LEU A 150 15.74 -17.47 12.02
CA LEU A 150 16.23 -18.48 11.08
C LEU A 150 16.10 -17.96 9.64
N ASP A 151 17.07 -18.29 8.80
CA ASP A 151 17.19 -17.72 7.45
C ASP A 151 16.25 -18.34 6.42
N SER A 152 15.77 -19.57 6.65
CA SER A 152 14.93 -20.29 5.67
C SER A 152 13.64 -20.81 6.28
N LEU A 153 12.61 -20.91 5.45
CA LEU A 153 11.33 -21.49 5.85
C LEU A 153 11.47 -22.98 6.21
N GLN A 154 12.41 -23.70 5.58
CA GLN A 154 12.72 -25.06 5.95
C GLN A 154 13.32 -25.14 7.36
N ALA A 155 14.26 -24.26 7.70
CA ALA A 155 14.83 -24.21 9.05
C ALA A 155 13.76 -23.86 10.11
N TRP A 156 12.83 -22.96 9.80
CA TRP A 156 11.68 -22.67 10.66
C TRP A 156 10.75 -23.89 10.83
N PHE A 157 10.54 -24.66 9.76
CA PHE A 157 9.77 -25.91 9.86
C PHE A 157 10.44 -26.91 10.80
N ASP A 158 11.75 -27.16 10.61
CA ASP A 158 12.49 -28.10 11.44
C ASP A 158 12.57 -27.66 12.92
N TYR A 159 12.75 -26.37 13.16
CA TYR A 159 12.68 -25.78 14.49
C TYR A 159 11.29 -25.94 15.12
N SER A 160 10.25 -25.68 14.34
CA SER A 160 8.86 -25.84 14.79
C SER A 160 8.54 -27.27 15.21
N LYS A 161 9.08 -28.28 14.52
CA LYS A 161 8.92 -29.68 14.92
C LYS A 161 9.50 -29.93 16.31
N LYS A 162 10.71 -29.43 16.59
CA LYS A 162 11.33 -29.56 17.92
C LYS A 162 10.51 -28.83 19.00
N GLN A 163 10.01 -27.64 18.71
CA GLN A 163 9.18 -26.90 19.64
C GLN A 163 7.87 -27.64 19.97
N ARG A 164 7.31 -28.40 19.01
CA ARG A 164 6.11 -29.21 19.26
C ARG A 164 6.35 -30.35 20.27
N GLU A 165 7.55 -30.91 20.31
CA GLU A 165 7.93 -31.90 21.33
C GLU A 165 7.89 -31.32 22.75
N GLU A 166 8.12 -30.01 22.88
CA GLU A 166 8.04 -29.26 24.14
C GLU A 166 6.64 -28.65 24.40
N GLY A 167 5.65 -28.94 23.56
CA GLY A 167 4.30 -28.37 23.68
C GLY A 167 4.19 -26.90 23.23
N LYS A 168 5.21 -26.39 22.55
CA LYS A 168 5.30 -25.01 22.04
C LYS A 168 5.20 -24.98 20.52
N TYR A 169 5.22 -23.78 19.96
CA TYR A 169 5.23 -23.53 18.51
C TYR A 169 6.50 -22.77 18.14
N GLY A 170 7.07 -23.10 16.98
CA GLY A 170 8.15 -22.31 16.38
C GLY A 170 7.59 -21.13 15.62
N LEU A 171 7.42 -21.28 14.30
CA LEU A 171 6.78 -20.29 13.44
C LEU A 171 5.27 -20.56 13.35
N LEU A 172 4.47 -19.51 13.37
CA LEU A 172 3.05 -19.55 12.98
C LEU A 172 2.78 -18.54 11.84
N ALA A 173 1.94 -18.92 10.91
CA ALA A 173 1.50 -18.05 9.80
C ALA A 173 0.12 -18.49 9.29
N LYS A 174 -0.64 -17.54 8.74
CA LYS A 174 -1.99 -17.75 8.21
C LYS A 174 -1.95 -18.27 6.76
N PHE A 175 -1.27 -19.38 6.51
CA PHE A 175 -1.05 -19.88 5.15
C PHE A 175 -2.32 -20.37 4.44
N ASP A 176 -3.43 -20.55 5.12
CA ASP A 176 -4.73 -20.83 4.51
C ASP A 176 -5.38 -19.60 3.86
N GLN A 177 -4.70 -18.45 3.89
CA GLN A 177 -5.07 -17.26 3.15
C GLN A 177 -4.00 -16.88 2.13
N ILE A 178 -4.42 -16.61 0.89
CA ILE A 178 -3.52 -16.28 -0.21
C ILE A 178 -2.64 -15.06 0.09
N TYR A 179 -3.13 -14.11 0.88
CA TYR A 179 -2.37 -12.95 1.30
C TYR A 179 -1.08 -13.34 2.02
N TYR A 180 -1.11 -14.37 2.86
CA TYR A 180 0.05 -14.86 3.62
C TYR A 180 0.86 -15.92 2.87
N SER A 181 0.21 -16.76 2.08
CA SER A 181 0.89 -17.82 1.31
C SER A 181 1.48 -17.34 -0.01
N TRP A 182 1.07 -16.16 -0.48
CA TRP A 182 1.61 -15.55 -1.71
C TRP A 182 3.14 -15.44 -1.68
N GLY A 183 3.72 -15.20 -0.51
CA GLY A 183 5.16 -15.14 -0.32
C GLY A 183 5.93 -16.37 -0.79
N ALA A 184 5.30 -17.54 -0.79
CA ALA A 184 5.85 -18.76 -1.35
C ALA A 184 5.38 -19.00 -2.80
N ILE A 185 4.10 -18.79 -3.07
CA ILE A 185 3.46 -19.11 -4.35
C ILE A 185 4.06 -18.28 -5.49
N GLY A 186 4.19 -16.96 -5.31
CA GLY A 186 4.68 -16.05 -6.34
C GLY A 186 6.11 -16.35 -6.79
N PRO A 187 7.12 -16.38 -5.89
CA PRO A 187 8.51 -16.66 -6.26
C PRO A 187 8.74 -18.02 -6.87
N MET A 188 7.91 -19.00 -6.54
CA MET A 188 7.98 -20.36 -7.11
C MET A 188 7.29 -20.48 -8.47
N GLY A 189 6.70 -19.41 -9.01
CA GLY A 189 6.18 -19.36 -10.38
C GLY A 189 4.67 -19.27 -10.51
N GLY A 190 3.94 -19.09 -9.39
CA GLY A 190 2.54 -18.72 -9.43
C GLY A 190 2.34 -17.24 -9.78
N TYR A 191 1.20 -16.89 -10.33
CA TYR A 191 0.78 -15.51 -10.51
C TYR A 191 -0.73 -15.39 -10.35
N ILE A 192 -1.21 -14.21 -9.94
CA ILE A 192 -2.65 -13.96 -9.85
C ILE A 192 -3.21 -13.82 -11.26
N PHE A 193 -2.77 -12.81 -12.00
CA PHE A 193 -3.15 -12.57 -13.38
C PHE A 193 -1.92 -12.42 -14.27
N GLY A 194 -1.96 -13.03 -15.45
CA GLY A 194 -0.98 -12.81 -16.51
C GLY A 194 -1.06 -11.38 -17.05
N LYS A 195 -0.20 -11.09 -18.03
CA LYS A 195 -0.17 -9.78 -18.69
C LYS A 195 -0.84 -9.84 -20.05
N ASN A 196 -1.53 -8.77 -20.41
CA ASN A 196 -2.04 -8.54 -21.75
C ASN A 196 -0.97 -7.86 -22.64
N ASP A 197 -1.23 -7.73 -23.93
CA ASP A 197 -0.30 -7.15 -24.92
C ASP A 197 0.04 -5.67 -24.65
N LYS A 198 -0.74 -4.99 -23.80
CA LYS A 198 -0.50 -3.60 -23.39
C LYS A 198 0.24 -3.48 -22.05
N GLY A 199 0.66 -4.62 -21.46
CA GLY A 199 1.35 -4.66 -20.18
C GLY A 199 0.43 -4.57 -18.94
N GLY A 200 -0.88 -4.40 -19.14
CA GLY A 200 -1.90 -4.50 -18.08
C GLY A 200 -2.15 -5.95 -17.67
N PHE A 201 -3.04 -6.14 -16.71
CA PHE A 201 -3.45 -7.49 -16.29
C PHE A 201 -4.42 -8.13 -17.28
N ASN A 202 -4.28 -9.45 -17.47
CA ASN A 202 -5.25 -10.28 -18.17
C ASN A 202 -6.00 -11.14 -17.15
N PRO A 203 -7.21 -10.76 -16.73
CA PRO A 203 -7.94 -11.48 -15.69
C PRO A 203 -8.43 -12.87 -16.12
N GLN A 204 -8.34 -13.21 -17.41
CA GLN A 204 -8.63 -14.55 -17.92
C GLN A 204 -7.42 -15.51 -17.84
N ASP A 205 -6.23 -14.97 -17.59
CA ASP A 205 -5.01 -15.78 -17.38
C ASP A 205 -4.66 -15.80 -15.88
N VAL A 206 -5.17 -16.82 -15.18
CA VAL A 206 -4.95 -17.06 -13.76
C VAL A 206 -3.90 -18.14 -13.58
N GLY A 207 -2.83 -17.86 -12.84
CA GLY A 207 -1.68 -18.75 -12.70
C GLY A 207 -1.49 -19.35 -11.31
N LEU A 208 -2.54 -19.50 -10.53
CA LEU A 208 -2.47 -20.08 -9.18
C LEU A 208 -2.27 -21.60 -9.17
N ASN A 209 -2.52 -22.28 -10.29
CA ASN A 209 -2.37 -23.73 -10.46
C ASN A 209 -1.13 -24.13 -11.27
N LYS A 210 -0.20 -23.20 -11.51
CA LYS A 210 1.08 -23.52 -12.20
C LYS A 210 1.92 -24.47 -11.35
N PRO A 211 2.78 -25.31 -11.98
CA PRO A 211 3.55 -26.32 -11.26
C PRO A 211 4.29 -25.81 -10.03
N GLY A 212 4.95 -24.65 -10.10
CA GLY A 212 5.65 -24.04 -8.97
C GLY A 212 4.73 -23.54 -7.86
N ALA A 213 3.52 -23.07 -8.20
CA ALA A 213 2.50 -22.73 -7.20
C ALA A 213 2.03 -23.97 -6.43
N VAL A 214 1.81 -25.07 -7.15
CA VAL A 214 1.44 -26.38 -6.56
C VAL A 214 2.55 -26.90 -5.66
N GLU A 215 3.82 -26.78 -6.08
CA GLU A 215 4.98 -27.14 -5.26
C GLU A 215 5.05 -26.30 -3.98
N ALA A 216 4.84 -24.98 -4.08
CA ALA A 216 4.80 -24.11 -2.93
C ALA A 216 3.72 -24.54 -1.91
N VAL A 217 2.48 -24.74 -2.37
CA VAL A 217 1.37 -25.18 -1.51
C VAL A 217 1.64 -26.56 -0.91
N THR A 218 2.24 -27.49 -1.68
CA THR A 218 2.65 -28.81 -1.20
C THR A 218 3.68 -28.69 -0.08
N PHE A 219 4.63 -27.76 -0.17
CA PHE A 219 5.58 -27.49 0.90
C PHE A 219 4.88 -26.92 2.15
N LEU A 220 4.03 -25.90 1.98
CA LEU A 220 3.30 -25.29 3.10
C LEU A 220 2.37 -26.29 3.80
N LYS A 221 1.80 -27.27 3.08
CA LYS A 221 0.96 -28.32 3.64
C LYS A 221 1.66 -29.10 4.75
N LYS A 222 3.00 -29.25 4.71
CA LYS A 222 3.77 -29.97 5.73
C LYS A 222 3.56 -29.39 7.13
N PHE A 223 3.43 -28.05 7.25
CA PHE A 223 3.21 -27.38 8.55
C PHE A 223 1.91 -27.84 9.23
N TYR A 224 0.91 -28.19 8.46
CA TYR A 224 -0.39 -28.68 8.95
C TYR A 224 -0.38 -30.21 9.11
N ALA A 225 0.11 -30.93 8.11
CA ALA A 225 0.15 -32.40 8.09
C ALA A 225 0.98 -32.97 9.24
N GLU A 226 2.11 -32.34 9.58
CA GLU A 226 2.98 -32.73 10.69
C GLU A 226 2.60 -32.03 12.01
N LYS A 227 1.44 -31.36 12.05
CA LYS A 227 0.87 -30.70 13.23
C LYS A 227 1.80 -29.70 13.92
N VAL A 228 2.70 -29.07 13.14
CA VAL A 228 3.51 -27.96 13.64
C VAL A 228 2.71 -26.68 13.74
N PHE A 229 1.63 -26.57 12.98
CA PHE A 229 0.61 -25.54 13.14
C PHE A 229 -0.62 -26.13 13.87
N PRO A 230 -1.20 -25.41 14.82
CA PRO A 230 -2.43 -25.84 15.48
C PRO A 230 -3.65 -25.69 14.55
N ALA A 231 -4.62 -26.60 14.65
CA ALA A 231 -5.86 -26.49 13.88
C ALA A 231 -6.64 -25.20 14.14
N GLY A 232 -6.49 -24.62 15.32
CA GLY A 232 -7.20 -23.38 15.72
C GLY A 232 -6.77 -22.12 14.99
N ILE A 233 -5.72 -22.16 14.15
CA ILE A 233 -5.31 -21.01 13.33
C ILE A 233 -5.94 -21.01 11.92
N LEU A 234 -6.76 -21.99 11.60
CA LEU A 234 -7.53 -22.04 10.35
C LEU A 234 -8.81 -21.19 10.47
N GLY A 235 -9.33 -20.75 9.32
CA GLY A 235 -10.59 -20.00 9.24
C GLY A 235 -10.48 -18.55 9.75
N ASP A 236 -11.61 -17.89 9.89
CA ASP A 236 -11.69 -16.43 10.07
C ASP A 236 -11.01 -15.89 11.34
N ASN A 237 -11.04 -16.66 12.42
CA ASN A 237 -10.43 -16.25 13.71
C ASN A 237 -8.94 -16.64 13.85
N GLY A 238 -8.35 -17.22 12.81
CA GLY A 238 -7.01 -17.79 12.88
C GLY A 238 -5.93 -16.77 13.22
N LEU A 239 -6.02 -15.55 12.71
CA LEU A 239 -5.06 -14.48 13.06
C LEU A 239 -5.10 -14.10 14.53
N ASN A 240 -6.29 -14.01 15.12
CA ASN A 240 -6.42 -13.75 16.55
C ASN A 240 -5.79 -14.87 17.38
N ALA A 241 -5.94 -16.12 16.94
CA ALA A 241 -5.31 -17.26 17.59
C ALA A 241 -3.77 -17.23 17.48
N ILE A 242 -3.24 -16.86 16.31
CA ILE A 242 -1.80 -16.65 16.10
C ILE A 242 -1.27 -15.56 17.04
N ASP A 243 -1.93 -14.40 17.07
CA ASP A 243 -1.53 -13.26 17.90
C ASP A 243 -1.58 -13.62 19.40
N SER A 244 -2.61 -14.36 19.85
CA SER A 244 -2.71 -14.85 21.22
C SER A 244 -1.57 -15.79 21.58
N LEU A 245 -1.26 -16.77 20.72
CA LEU A 245 -0.16 -17.71 20.97
C LEU A 245 1.21 -17.00 21.01
N PHE A 246 1.40 -15.97 20.19
CA PHE A 246 2.63 -15.20 20.20
C PHE A 246 2.74 -14.32 21.47
N THR A 247 1.68 -13.60 21.83
CA THR A 247 1.67 -12.72 23.02
C THR A 247 1.69 -13.51 24.33
N GLU A 248 1.19 -14.75 24.33
CA GLU A 248 1.32 -15.69 25.46
C GLU A 248 2.70 -16.38 25.51
N LYS A 249 3.63 -16.02 24.65
CA LYS A 249 4.98 -16.61 24.52
C LYS A 249 4.97 -18.12 24.25
N LYS A 250 3.93 -18.60 23.58
CA LYS A 250 3.78 -20.00 23.16
C LYS A 250 4.31 -20.24 21.74
N ALA A 251 4.47 -19.20 20.93
CA ALA A 251 5.06 -19.24 19.60
C ALA A 251 6.33 -18.40 19.56
N ALA A 252 7.40 -18.93 18.93
CA ALA A 252 8.68 -18.23 18.85
C ALA A 252 8.68 -17.15 17.77
N ALA A 253 7.91 -17.31 16.70
CA ALA A 253 7.82 -16.34 15.61
C ALA A 253 6.46 -16.40 14.92
N VAL A 254 6.12 -15.29 14.24
CA VAL A 254 4.93 -15.17 13.40
C VAL A 254 5.27 -14.44 12.11
N ILE A 255 4.57 -14.77 11.02
CA ILE A 255 4.50 -13.92 9.84
C ILE A 255 3.28 -13.02 10.00
N ASN A 256 3.52 -11.70 10.11
CA ASN A 256 2.49 -10.68 10.27
C ASN A 256 2.97 -9.35 9.69
N GLY A 257 2.15 -8.31 9.75
CA GLY A 257 2.49 -6.98 9.22
C GLY A 257 2.72 -5.93 10.31
N PRO A 258 3.04 -4.68 9.91
CA PRO A 258 3.30 -3.57 10.85
C PRO A 258 2.13 -3.25 11.78
N TRP A 259 0.92 -3.61 11.42
CA TRP A 259 -0.28 -3.47 12.28
C TRP A 259 -0.20 -4.26 13.58
N ALA A 260 0.65 -5.31 13.65
CA ALA A 260 0.86 -6.13 14.84
C ALA A 260 1.90 -5.53 15.82
N PHE A 261 2.73 -4.58 15.40
CA PHE A 261 3.83 -4.06 16.22
C PHE A 261 3.33 -3.44 17.52
N GLN A 262 2.38 -2.51 17.46
CA GLN A 262 1.86 -1.85 18.65
C GLN A 262 1.14 -2.83 19.62
N PRO A 263 0.27 -3.73 19.16
CA PRO A 263 -0.30 -4.78 20.02
C PRO A 263 0.75 -5.65 20.72
N TYR A 264 1.82 -6.03 20.04
CA TYR A 264 2.88 -6.84 20.64
C TYR A 264 3.73 -6.05 21.65
N GLU A 265 4.00 -4.77 21.38
CA GLU A 265 4.63 -3.86 22.35
C GLU A 265 3.76 -3.70 23.61
N ALA A 266 2.47 -3.48 23.44
CA ALA A 266 1.51 -3.34 24.53
C ALA A 266 1.41 -4.63 25.38
N ALA A 267 1.60 -5.80 24.78
CA ALA A 267 1.67 -7.09 25.46
C ALA A 267 3.04 -7.35 26.14
N GLY A 268 4.01 -6.44 26.03
CA GLY A 268 5.32 -6.56 26.64
C GLY A 268 6.21 -7.62 25.98
N ILE A 269 6.03 -7.89 24.70
CA ILE A 269 6.85 -8.86 23.97
C ILE A 269 8.16 -8.19 23.55
N ASN A 270 9.29 -8.79 23.92
CA ASN A 270 10.61 -8.44 23.44
C ASN A 270 10.84 -9.07 22.07
N TYR A 271 10.42 -8.39 21.01
CA TYR A 271 10.48 -8.95 19.66
C TYR A 271 11.50 -8.26 18.76
N GLY A 272 11.93 -8.99 17.73
CA GLY A 272 12.68 -8.48 16.60
C GLY A 272 11.87 -8.65 15.32
N VAL A 273 12.25 -7.88 14.30
CA VAL A 273 11.60 -7.89 12.99
C VAL A 273 12.64 -8.05 11.90
N VAL A 274 12.44 -9.00 11.01
CA VAL A 274 13.32 -9.25 9.86
C VAL A 274 12.48 -9.48 8.61
N PRO A 275 13.06 -9.31 7.40
CA PRO A 275 12.39 -9.74 6.17
C PRO A 275 11.97 -11.21 6.23
N LEU A 276 11.02 -11.60 5.39
CA LEU A 276 10.61 -12.99 5.28
C LEU A 276 11.79 -13.90 4.90
N PRO A 277 11.79 -15.16 5.37
CA PRO A 277 12.89 -16.10 5.15
C PRO A 277 13.01 -16.53 3.68
N THR A 278 14.03 -17.29 3.35
CA THR A 278 14.17 -17.93 2.04
C THR A 278 13.30 -19.18 1.92
N LEU A 279 12.89 -19.47 0.69
CA LEU A 279 12.18 -20.67 0.31
C LEU A 279 13.14 -21.87 0.17
N PRO A 280 12.65 -23.12 0.08
CA PRO A 280 13.49 -24.31 -0.11
C PRO A 280 14.38 -24.27 -1.35
N ASP A 281 13.99 -23.54 -2.40
CA ASP A 281 14.77 -23.32 -3.61
C ASP A 281 15.84 -22.20 -3.47
N GLY A 282 15.96 -21.60 -2.28
CA GLY A 282 16.91 -20.54 -1.96
C GLY A 282 16.45 -19.14 -2.34
N LYS A 283 15.31 -18.98 -3.00
CA LYS A 283 14.76 -17.65 -3.31
C LYS A 283 14.21 -16.98 -2.06
N PRO A 284 14.32 -15.66 -1.91
CA PRO A 284 13.63 -14.95 -0.84
C PRO A 284 12.12 -15.11 -0.99
N MET A 285 11.40 -15.30 0.11
CA MET A 285 9.95 -15.15 0.10
C MET A 285 9.59 -13.73 -0.33
N SER A 286 8.59 -13.63 -1.19
CA SER A 286 7.92 -12.38 -1.52
C SER A 286 6.79 -12.10 -0.52
N SER A 287 5.97 -11.13 -0.84
CA SER A 287 4.73 -10.79 -0.13
C SER A 287 3.87 -9.93 -1.04
N PHE A 288 2.61 -9.74 -0.71
CA PHE A 288 1.88 -8.65 -1.32
C PHE A 288 2.35 -7.32 -0.73
N LEU A 289 2.48 -6.33 -1.59
CA LEU A 289 2.75 -4.96 -1.21
C LEU A 289 1.44 -4.19 -1.16
N GLY A 290 1.09 -3.69 0.01
CA GLY A 290 0.08 -2.67 0.18
C GLY A 290 0.72 -1.29 -0.05
N VAL A 291 0.12 -0.49 -0.90
CA VAL A 291 0.60 0.87 -1.17
C VAL A 291 -0.55 1.85 -0.93
N LYS A 292 -0.35 2.78 -0.02
CA LYS A 292 -1.22 3.95 0.10
C LYS A 292 -0.66 5.05 -0.80
N GLY A 293 -1.51 5.73 -1.53
CA GLY A 293 -1.09 6.81 -2.43
C GLY A 293 -2.00 8.01 -2.36
N TYR A 294 -1.43 9.16 -2.70
CA TYR A 294 -2.19 10.38 -2.95
C TYR A 294 -2.70 10.38 -4.38
N VAL A 295 -3.98 10.64 -4.54
CA VAL A 295 -4.67 10.74 -5.83
C VAL A 295 -5.40 12.06 -5.94
N VAL A 296 -5.70 12.49 -7.17
CA VAL A 296 -6.44 13.73 -7.46
C VAL A 296 -7.88 13.38 -7.82
N SER A 297 -8.82 14.05 -7.17
CA SER A 297 -10.25 13.95 -7.46
C SER A 297 -10.57 14.48 -8.86
N THR A 298 -11.47 13.79 -9.57
CA THR A 298 -11.98 14.28 -10.86
C THR A 298 -12.75 15.61 -10.71
N TRP A 299 -13.27 15.91 -9.52
CA TRP A 299 -13.99 17.16 -9.19
C TRP A 299 -13.07 18.27 -8.66
N SER A 300 -11.75 18.03 -8.57
CA SER A 300 -10.83 19.12 -8.24
C SER A 300 -10.93 20.25 -9.25
N LYS A 301 -11.02 21.47 -8.73
CA LYS A 301 -11.13 22.70 -9.55
C LYS A 301 -9.77 23.11 -10.14
N ASP A 302 -8.69 22.74 -9.47
CA ASP A 302 -7.31 22.97 -9.94
C ASP A 302 -6.49 21.69 -9.79
N LYS A 303 -6.63 20.83 -10.81
CA LYS A 303 -5.93 19.53 -10.84
C LYS A 303 -4.41 19.70 -10.98
N ALA A 304 -3.97 20.77 -11.62
CA ALA A 304 -2.54 21.06 -11.77
C ALA A 304 -1.92 21.45 -10.42
N LEU A 305 -2.58 22.30 -9.65
CA LEU A 305 -2.15 22.67 -8.29
C LEU A 305 -2.22 21.45 -7.34
N ALA A 306 -3.25 20.62 -7.45
CA ALA A 306 -3.38 19.39 -6.68
C ALA A 306 -2.22 18.40 -6.97
N GLN A 307 -1.87 18.19 -8.23
CA GLN A 307 -0.72 17.38 -8.60
C GLN A 307 0.60 18.00 -8.09
N GLN A 308 0.79 19.30 -8.25
CA GLN A 308 1.96 20.01 -7.75
C GLN A 308 2.12 19.86 -6.24
N PHE A 309 1.02 19.90 -5.50
CA PHE A 309 1.01 19.64 -4.06
C PHE A 309 1.48 18.22 -3.75
N ILE A 310 0.94 17.20 -4.44
CA ILE A 310 1.35 15.80 -4.25
C ILE A 310 2.86 15.61 -4.52
N GLU A 311 3.37 16.20 -5.61
CA GLU A 311 4.80 16.16 -5.93
C GLU A 311 5.64 16.84 -4.85
N PHE A 312 5.18 17.97 -4.33
CA PHE A 312 5.89 18.73 -3.31
C PHE A 312 6.02 17.97 -1.98
N ILE A 313 4.92 17.39 -1.47
CA ILE A 313 4.91 16.67 -0.20
C ILE A 313 5.62 15.32 -0.26
N ASN A 314 5.96 14.85 -1.46
CA ASN A 314 6.73 13.62 -1.69
C ASN A 314 8.22 13.87 -1.99
N GLN A 315 8.72 15.10 -1.81
CA GLN A 315 10.17 15.36 -1.83
C GLN A 315 10.86 14.65 -0.65
N PRO A 316 12.11 14.20 -0.81
CA PRO A 316 12.78 13.35 0.19
C PRO A 316 12.77 13.89 1.62
N GLN A 317 12.96 15.20 1.81
CA GLN A 317 12.94 15.83 3.14
C GLN A 317 11.56 15.73 3.82
N TYR A 318 10.47 15.86 3.07
CA TYR A 318 9.12 15.77 3.61
C TYR A 318 8.69 14.32 3.81
N VAL A 319 9.14 13.41 2.95
CA VAL A 319 8.94 11.97 3.13
C VAL A 319 9.64 11.48 4.40
N LYS A 320 10.87 11.94 4.65
CA LYS A 320 11.61 11.64 5.89
C LYS A 320 10.89 12.19 7.13
N ALA A 321 10.43 13.44 7.08
CA ALA A 321 9.67 14.06 8.16
C ALA A 321 8.36 13.29 8.43
N ARG A 322 7.66 12.83 7.39
CA ARG A 322 6.45 12.02 7.49
C ARG A 322 6.71 10.69 8.21
N TYR A 323 7.77 9.99 7.83
CA TYR A 323 8.18 8.76 8.52
C TYR A 323 8.43 9.01 10.02
N ILE A 324 9.21 10.04 10.36
CA ILE A 324 9.52 10.39 11.75
C ILE A 324 8.25 10.68 12.56
N ALA A 325 7.29 11.37 11.95
CA ALA A 325 6.04 11.76 12.62
C ALA A 325 5.02 10.61 12.73
N THR A 326 4.97 9.70 11.76
CA THR A 326 3.84 8.75 11.60
C THR A 326 4.23 7.28 11.64
N GLY A 327 5.53 6.95 11.47
CA GLY A 327 6.02 5.58 11.31
C GLY A 327 5.64 4.92 9.97
N GLU A 328 5.01 5.66 9.05
CA GLU A 328 4.66 5.13 7.72
C GLU A 328 5.91 4.91 6.87
N ILE A 329 6.11 3.68 6.38
CA ILE A 329 7.31 3.30 5.64
C ILE A 329 7.34 3.98 4.26
N PRO A 330 8.43 4.71 3.92
CA PRO A 330 8.51 5.43 2.66
C PRO A 330 8.65 4.52 1.45
N PRO A 331 8.02 4.88 0.30
CA PRO A 331 8.16 4.15 -0.96
C PRO A 331 9.37 4.58 -1.79
N LEU A 332 10.20 5.51 -1.32
CA LEU A 332 11.35 6.02 -2.06
C LEU A 332 12.57 5.10 -1.95
N LYS A 333 13.22 4.80 -3.09
CA LYS A 333 14.45 3.99 -3.12
C LYS A 333 15.54 4.55 -2.21
N ALA A 334 15.76 5.87 -2.23
CA ALA A 334 16.79 6.54 -1.43
C ALA A 334 16.55 6.41 0.09
N MET A 335 15.31 6.20 0.52
CA MET A 335 14.98 6.07 1.93
C MET A 335 15.32 4.70 2.51
N ILE A 336 15.45 3.65 1.69
CA ILE A 336 15.79 2.30 2.16
C ILE A 336 17.15 2.31 2.88
N ASP A 337 18.09 3.08 2.36
CA ASP A 337 19.46 3.21 2.92
C ASP A 337 19.63 4.44 3.82
N ASP A 338 18.60 5.28 3.98
CA ASP A 338 18.69 6.42 4.91
C ASP A 338 18.86 5.93 6.35
N PRO A 339 19.80 6.51 7.12
CA PRO A 339 20.04 6.09 8.51
C PRO A 339 18.80 6.09 9.39
N VAL A 340 17.80 6.95 9.13
CA VAL A 340 16.55 7.00 9.90
C VAL A 340 15.72 5.74 9.73
N ILE A 341 15.76 5.11 8.57
CA ILE A 341 15.11 3.82 8.29
C ILE A 341 16.04 2.66 8.70
N LYS A 342 17.32 2.72 8.27
CA LYS A 342 18.28 1.62 8.46
C LYS A 342 18.55 1.30 9.92
N ASN A 343 18.52 2.31 10.80
CA ASN A 343 18.75 2.16 12.23
C ASN A 343 17.48 1.77 13.01
N ASP A 344 16.31 1.78 12.38
CA ASP A 344 15.08 1.24 12.94
C ASP A 344 14.88 -0.19 12.41
N GLU A 345 15.05 -1.20 13.29
CA GLU A 345 14.95 -2.62 12.92
C GLU A 345 13.62 -2.94 12.21
N LYS A 346 12.51 -2.39 12.71
CA LYS A 346 11.16 -2.61 12.16
C LYS A 346 11.00 -1.97 10.78
N ALA A 347 11.37 -0.71 10.68
CA ALA A 347 11.29 0.03 9.43
C ALA A 347 12.21 -0.56 8.35
N SER A 348 13.43 -0.93 8.72
CA SER A 348 14.40 -1.58 7.84
C SER A 348 13.87 -2.90 7.29
N ALA A 349 13.32 -3.76 8.14
CA ALA A 349 12.77 -5.04 7.72
C ALA A 349 11.61 -4.86 6.72
N VAL A 350 10.68 -3.95 7.01
CA VAL A 350 9.55 -3.64 6.11
C VAL A 350 10.05 -3.04 4.79
N ALA A 351 11.00 -2.12 4.82
CA ALA A 351 11.56 -1.50 3.61
C ALA A 351 12.26 -2.52 2.71
N VAL A 352 13.09 -3.39 3.29
CA VAL A 352 13.78 -4.46 2.56
C VAL A 352 12.77 -5.46 1.97
N GLN A 353 11.79 -5.89 2.76
CA GLN A 353 10.75 -6.82 2.28
C GLN A 353 9.88 -6.18 1.20
N SER A 354 9.54 -4.90 1.33
CA SER A 354 8.78 -4.16 0.31
C SER A 354 9.47 -4.15 -1.05
N ALA A 355 10.80 -4.09 -1.08
CA ALA A 355 11.59 -4.19 -2.31
C ALA A 355 11.51 -5.58 -2.98
N ARG A 356 11.14 -6.63 -2.23
CA ARG A 356 10.94 -8.01 -2.71
C ARG A 356 9.47 -8.34 -2.97
N ALA A 357 8.56 -7.44 -2.60
CA ALA A 357 7.13 -7.64 -2.66
C ALA A 357 6.57 -7.40 -4.06
N THR A 358 5.38 -7.93 -4.29
CA THR A 358 4.60 -7.74 -5.51
C THR A 358 3.37 -6.91 -5.17
N ALA A 359 3.13 -5.82 -5.89
CA ALA A 359 1.90 -5.07 -5.72
C ALA A 359 0.68 -5.95 -6.01
N MET A 360 -0.33 -5.86 -5.17
CA MET A 360 -1.62 -6.51 -5.45
C MET A 360 -2.18 -5.95 -6.75
N PRO A 361 -2.74 -6.78 -7.65
CA PRO A 361 -3.41 -6.28 -8.84
C PRO A 361 -4.49 -5.26 -8.48
N GLY A 362 -4.36 -4.02 -8.97
CA GLY A 362 -5.30 -2.93 -8.71
C GLY A 362 -6.49 -2.92 -9.67
N ILE A 363 -6.95 -4.08 -10.14
CA ILE A 363 -8.12 -4.23 -11.02
C ILE A 363 -9.30 -4.82 -10.23
N PRO A 364 -10.57 -4.48 -10.60
CA PRO A 364 -11.75 -4.95 -9.88
C PRO A 364 -11.84 -6.47 -9.75
N GLU A 365 -11.34 -7.19 -10.75
CA GLU A 365 -11.33 -8.65 -10.79
C GLU A 365 -10.52 -9.30 -9.66
N MET A 366 -9.62 -8.56 -9.01
CA MET A 366 -8.90 -9.07 -7.84
C MET A 366 -9.85 -9.45 -6.69
N GLY A 367 -11.00 -8.81 -6.58
CA GLY A 367 -12.05 -9.16 -5.62
C GLY A 367 -12.51 -10.62 -5.72
N GLU A 368 -12.54 -11.16 -6.95
CA GLU A 368 -12.98 -12.52 -7.23
C GLU A 368 -11.93 -13.60 -6.93
N VAL A 369 -10.71 -13.20 -6.59
CA VAL A 369 -9.60 -14.13 -6.32
C VAL A 369 -9.63 -14.63 -4.88
N TRP A 370 -9.92 -13.76 -3.91
CA TRP A 370 -9.74 -14.04 -2.49
C TRP A 370 -10.49 -15.28 -2.00
N GLY A 371 -11.79 -15.34 -2.26
CA GLY A 371 -12.65 -16.44 -1.81
C GLY A 371 -12.21 -17.80 -2.34
N PRO A 372 -12.16 -18.00 -3.66
CA PRO A 372 -11.76 -19.29 -4.23
C PRO A 372 -10.32 -19.71 -3.88
N ALA A 373 -9.37 -18.77 -3.88
CA ALA A 373 -7.99 -19.05 -3.53
C ALA A 373 -7.85 -19.51 -2.06
N ASN A 374 -8.48 -18.79 -1.12
CA ASN A 374 -8.47 -19.16 0.31
C ASN A 374 -9.13 -20.53 0.54
N ALA A 375 -10.26 -20.79 -0.11
CA ALA A 375 -10.93 -22.09 0.00
C ALA A 375 -10.05 -23.25 -0.51
N ALA A 376 -9.36 -23.06 -1.65
CA ALA A 376 -8.44 -24.05 -2.19
C ALA A 376 -7.23 -24.28 -1.28
N LEU A 377 -6.67 -23.23 -0.70
CA LEU A 377 -5.60 -23.33 0.26
C LEU A 377 -6.05 -24.10 1.51
N GLU A 378 -7.19 -23.79 2.09
CA GLU A 378 -7.70 -24.52 3.25
C GLU A 378 -7.89 -26.01 2.94
N LEU A 379 -8.51 -26.35 1.80
CA LEU A 379 -8.71 -27.74 1.36
C LEU A 379 -7.38 -28.49 1.18
N SER A 380 -6.39 -27.81 0.57
CA SER A 380 -5.05 -28.41 0.33
C SER A 380 -4.29 -28.59 1.61
N LEU A 381 -4.19 -27.57 2.44
CA LEU A 381 -3.37 -27.55 3.66
C LEU A 381 -3.92 -28.49 4.72
N THR A 382 -5.25 -28.66 4.79
CA THR A 382 -5.89 -29.62 5.69
C THR A 382 -5.88 -31.08 5.17
N GLY A 383 -5.39 -31.29 3.94
CA GLY A 383 -5.37 -32.62 3.31
C GLY A 383 -6.72 -33.13 2.82
N LYS A 384 -7.74 -32.28 2.81
CA LYS A 384 -9.08 -32.63 2.29
C LYS A 384 -9.10 -32.79 0.78
N GLN A 385 -8.17 -32.12 0.09
CA GLN A 385 -8.02 -32.21 -1.36
C GLN A 385 -6.53 -32.16 -1.73
N ASP A 386 -6.17 -32.78 -2.87
CA ASP A 386 -4.85 -32.66 -3.46
C ASP A 386 -4.57 -31.22 -3.87
N PRO A 387 -3.36 -30.67 -3.65
CA PRO A 387 -3.03 -29.28 -3.99
C PRO A 387 -3.30 -28.91 -5.45
N GLN A 388 -2.93 -29.79 -6.42
CA GLN A 388 -3.20 -29.53 -7.83
C GLN A 388 -4.69 -29.42 -8.10
N ALA A 389 -5.47 -30.40 -7.62
CA ALA A 389 -6.91 -30.42 -7.84
C ALA A 389 -7.64 -29.23 -7.17
N ALA A 390 -7.20 -28.83 -5.98
CA ALA A 390 -7.76 -27.68 -5.29
C ALA A 390 -7.46 -26.37 -6.04
N LEU A 391 -6.24 -26.17 -6.50
CA LEU A 391 -5.83 -24.96 -7.21
C LEU A 391 -6.42 -24.90 -8.63
N ASP A 392 -6.60 -26.03 -9.30
CA ASP A 392 -7.36 -26.11 -10.57
C ASP A 392 -8.82 -25.69 -10.36
N GLY A 393 -9.42 -26.12 -9.25
CA GLY A 393 -10.75 -25.72 -8.87
C GLY A 393 -10.87 -24.21 -8.61
N ALA A 394 -9.88 -23.62 -7.91
CA ALA A 394 -9.82 -22.19 -7.66
C ALA A 394 -9.68 -21.39 -8.95
N GLU A 395 -8.77 -21.77 -9.84
CA GLU A 395 -8.57 -21.13 -11.14
C GLU A 395 -9.87 -21.10 -11.95
N LYS A 396 -10.54 -22.23 -12.05
CA LYS A 396 -11.83 -22.33 -12.74
C LYS A 396 -12.90 -21.43 -12.10
N GLN A 397 -13.03 -21.44 -10.79
CA GLN A 397 -14.02 -20.65 -10.07
C GLN A 397 -13.77 -19.15 -10.21
N ILE A 398 -12.51 -18.71 -10.11
CA ILE A 398 -12.12 -17.31 -10.31
C ILE A 398 -12.55 -16.84 -11.70
N LYS A 399 -12.23 -17.59 -12.75
CA LYS A 399 -12.61 -17.24 -14.13
C LYS A 399 -14.12 -17.13 -14.30
N MET A 400 -14.88 -18.09 -13.75
CA MET A 400 -16.34 -18.05 -13.80
C MET A 400 -16.94 -16.83 -13.09
N GLN A 401 -16.39 -16.46 -11.94
CA GLN A 401 -16.84 -15.27 -11.19
C GLN A 401 -16.51 -13.97 -11.93
N ILE A 402 -15.31 -13.89 -12.53
CA ILE A 402 -14.91 -12.75 -13.37
C ILE A 402 -15.82 -12.61 -14.60
N GLU A 403 -16.12 -13.71 -15.29
CA GLU A 403 -17.06 -13.70 -16.43
C GLU A 403 -18.46 -13.22 -16.01
N ALA A 404 -18.97 -13.69 -14.87
CA ALA A 404 -20.26 -13.26 -14.33
C ALA A 404 -20.25 -11.76 -13.95
N MET A 405 -19.18 -11.27 -13.32
CA MET A 405 -19.01 -9.86 -13.00
C MET A 405 -18.98 -8.99 -14.26
N GLN A 406 -18.24 -9.40 -15.30
CA GLN A 406 -18.14 -8.67 -16.56
C GLN A 406 -19.48 -8.64 -17.31
N ALA A 407 -20.24 -9.72 -17.29
CA ALA A 407 -21.57 -9.79 -17.89
C ALA A 407 -22.59 -8.90 -17.16
N SER A 408 -22.44 -8.70 -15.86
CA SER A 408 -23.35 -7.83 -15.08
C SER A 408 -23.08 -6.34 -15.28
N ASN A 409 -21.93 -5.97 -15.84
CA ASN A 409 -21.52 -4.60 -16.10
C ASN A 409 -21.76 -4.15 -17.56
N GLN A 410 -22.30 -5.04 -18.40
CA GLN A 410 -22.74 -4.76 -19.78
C GLN A 410 -24.24 -4.45 -19.82
#